data_1e0b3773ec825e5759aa8500fe0cc597
#
_entry.id   1e0b3773ec825e5759aa8500fe0cc597
#
_cell.length_a   1.000
_cell.length_b   1.000
_cell.length_c   1.000
_cell.angle_alpha   90.00
_cell.angle_beta   90.00
_cell.angle_gamma   90.00
#
_symmetry.space_group_name_H-M   'P 1'
#
loop_
_entity.id
_entity.type
_entity.pdbx_description
1 polymer ?
#
loop_
_entity_poly.entity_id
_entity_poly.type
_entity_poly.pdbx_seq_one_letter_code
_entity_poly.pdbx_strand_id
1 'polypeptide(L)'
;MQKSTVKYPFLTEDVEIYKRENGHTIVLAHKEGEMANVSSWVKTGSINEDDQNNGISHFLEHLMFKGTHKHKAGEFDRTLEAKGAIVNAATWKDYTFYYVTLPRGENCEDLKLAIELHADMMLDPILPEEEIGSPFDLNDTKVKDKRERHVVIEEIRMRKDQNWTKIYNACNYNMYTKHPYKRDVIGTPEIISQVTRDDIMNYYKTFYSPENITTIIVGDFDKDEILSKVEKEFDFKGRLNAPKRVNEPDKPVSYKKIVETTAHVNTAYFMYGWLGPMAKDIKGTICLDLISIIFGDGTSSRLYQNLIEKQEEPIFSIIGSEHYQFKDGNNFFIQANCKPERKDEAIALVEKELQNLTRNPITDSELQKAKKKIKSRFAFSAETVSEIGETIGYYMTVCENLKLIEEYLKDLESISVPDLNETIKKYLDLNHSVLSVLVPEKTEA
;
A
#
# COMPACT_ATOMS: atom_id res chain seq x y z
N MET A 1 15.93 -2.04 26.74
CA MET A 1 15.66 -2.50 25.35
C MET A 1 15.42 -4.00 25.33
N GLN A 2 14.37 -4.49 24.63
CA GLN A 2 14.05 -5.92 24.48
C GLN A 2 14.47 -6.37 23.08
N LYS A 3 15.31 -7.44 23.01
CA LYS A 3 15.73 -8.07 21.74
C LYS A 3 14.92 -9.33 21.46
N SER A 4 14.54 -9.55 20.21
CA SER A 4 13.99 -10.80 19.67
C SER A 4 14.54 -11.03 18.27
N THR A 5 14.45 -12.27 17.78
CA THR A 5 14.90 -12.64 16.43
C THR A 5 13.77 -13.35 15.67
N VAL A 6 13.80 -13.24 14.35
CA VAL A 6 12.87 -13.89 13.42
C VAL A 6 13.65 -14.44 12.25
N LYS A 7 13.41 -15.69 11.88
CA LYS A 7 14.00 -16.29 10.70
C LYS A 7 13.28 -15.79 9.45
N TYR A 8 13.95 -14.97 8.65
CA TYR A 8 13.44 -14.56 7.34
C TYR A 8 13.84 -15.62 6.30
N PRO A 9 12.89 -16.26 5.59
CA PRO A 9 13.22 -17.19 4.52
C PRO A 9 14.13 -16.52 3.48
N PHE A 10 15.14 -17.25 2.98
CA PHE A 10 16.14 -16.79 2.01
C PHE A 10 17.22 -15.83 2.53
N LEU A 11 17.19 -15.41 3.80
CA LEU A 11 18.32 -14.77 4.43
C LEU A 11 19.19 -15.81 5.17
N THR A 12 20.50 -15.56 5.21
CA THR A 12 21.48 -16.42 5.89
C THR A 12 21.46 -16.25 7.40
N GLU A 13 21.10 -15.04 7.85
CA GLU A 13 21.02 -14.68 9.26
C GLU A 13 19.59 -14.33 9.68
N ASP A 14 19.31 -14.54 10.96
CA ASP A 14 18.05 -14.10 11.54
C ASP A 14 17.95 -12.57 11.56
N VAL A 15 16.75 -12.07 11.31
CA VAL A 15 16.42 -10.65 11.47
C VAL A 15 16.32 -10.33 12.95
N GLU A 16 16.99 -9.28 13.39
CA GLU A 16 17.00 -8.83 14.78
C GLU A 16 16.01 -7.68 14.98
N ILE A 17 15.18 -7.80 16.00
CA ILE A 17 14.17 -6.80 16.36
C ILE A 17 14.49 -6.28 17.77
N TYR A 18 14.62 -4.97 17.89
CA TYR A 18 14.93 -4.27 19.13
C TYR A 18 13.79 -3.31 19.48
N LYS A 19 13.08 -3.61 20.56
CA LYS A 19 12.03 -2.72 21.05
C LYS A 19 12.58 -1.88 22.21
N ARG A 20 12.61 -0.56 22.01
CA ARG A 20 13.07 0.42 23.02
C ARG A 20 11.98 0.66 24.06
N GLU A 21 12.36 1.20 25.22
CA GLU A 21 11.42 1.52 26.32
C GLU A 21 10.38 2.57 25.94
N ASN A 22 10.75 3.51 25.06
CA ASN A 22 9.82 4.51 24.53
C ASN A 22 8.84 3.96 23.47
N GLY A 23 8.96 2.68 23.11
CA GLY A 23 8.11 2.00 22.10
C GLY A 23 8.69 1.95 20.69
N HIS A 24 9.72 2.75 20.37
CA HIS A 24 10.38 2.71 19.04
C HIS A 24 10.94 1.31 18.76
N THR A 25 10.68 0.80 17.57
CA THR A 25 11.18 -0.50 17.13
C THR A 25 12.27 -0.32 16.08
N ILE A 26 13.41 -0.97 16.27
CA ILE A 26 14.53 -1.02 15.33
C ILE A 26 14.62 -2.45 14.82
N VAL A 27 14.73 -2.63 13.49
CA VAL A 27 14.90 -3.94 12.86
C VAL A 27 16.16 -3.92 12.03
N LEU A 28 17.03 -4.90 12.26
CA LEU A 28 18.28 -5.09 11.54
C LEU A 28 18.24 -6.41 10.78
N ALA A 29 18.39 -6.36 9.45
CA ALA A 29 18.46 -7.53 8.58
C ALA A 29 19.79 -7.55 7.82
N HIS A 30 20.56 -8.63 8.00
CA HIS A 30 21.82 -8.78 7.28
C HIS A 30 21.58 -9.31 5.86
N LYS A 31 22.18 -8.62 4.89
CA LYS A 31 22.18 -9.01 3.47
C LYS A 31 23.55 -8.68 2.89
N GLU A 32 24.32 -9.70 2.55
CA GLU A 32 25.62 -9.51 1.92
C GLU A 32 25.54 -8.64 0.66
N GLY A 33 26.49 -7.72 0.47
CA GLY A 33 26.61 -6.88 -0.72
C GLY A 33 26.96 -5.43 -0.42
N GLU A 34 27.08 -4.65 -1.48
CA GLU A 34 27.49 -3.25 -1.39
C GLU A 34 26.31 -2.29 -1.11
N MET A 35 25.08 -2.76 -1.31
CA MET A 35 23.89 -1.92 -1.14
C MET A 35 23.33 -2.04 0.29
N ALA A 36 22.77 -0.92 0.77
CA ALA A 36 22.04 -0.87 2.02
C ALA A 36 20.71 -0.10 1.83
N ASN A 37 19.75 -0.40 2.68
CA ASN A 37 18.46 0.30 2.77
C ASN A 37 18.24 0.78 4.20
N VAL A 38 17.80 2.02 4.33
CA VAL A 38 17.31 2.64 5.57
C VAL A 38 15.87 3.01 5.33
N SER A 39 14.94 2.51 6.12
CA SER A 39 13.54 2.91 6.02
C SER A 39 12.88 3.13 7.38
N SER A 40 11.94 4.07 7.42
CA SER A 40 11.07 4.32 8.58
C SER A 40 9.63 4.12 8.17
N TRP A 41 8.97 3.20 8.84
CA TRP A 41 7.58 2.85 8.65
C TRP A 41 6.75 3.42 9.78
N VAL A 42 5.81 4.28 9.45
CA VAL A 42 4.90 4.95 10.40
C VAL A 42 3.53 4.30 10.31
N LYS A 43 2.98 3.84 11.43
CA LYS A 43 1.66 3.20 11.52
C LYS A 43 0.55 4.24 11.41
N THR A 44 0.58 5.01 10.35
CA THR A 44 -0.44 6.03 10.02
C THR A 44 -0.52 6.24 8.52
N GLY A 45 -1.73 6.45 8.04
CA GLY A 45 -2.08 6.74 6.65
C GLY A 45 -3.52 7.21 6.63
N SER A 46 -4.23 7.04 5.51
CA SER A 46 -5.62 7.51 5.40
C SER A 46 -6.60 6.84 6.38
N ILE A 47 -6.22 5.73 7.02
CA ILE A 47 -6.97 5.09 8.11
C ILE A 47 -7.17 6.02 9.31
N ASN A 48 -6.23 6.93 9.56
CA ASN A 48 -6.22 7.85 10.69
C ASN A 48 -6.84 9.22 10.37
N GLU A 49 -7.37 9.38 9.17
CA GLU A 49 -8.00 10.59 8.69
C GLU A 49 -9.53 10.54 8.84
N ASP A 50 -10.16 11.69 8.72
CA ASP A 50 -11.61 11.85 8.67
C ASP A 50 -12.03 12.64 7.42
N ASP A 51 -13.31 13.00 7.34
CA ASP A 51 -13.85 13.69 6.16
C ASP A 51 -13.44 15.17 6.09
N GLN A 52 -12.79 15.71 7.13
CA GLN A 52 -12.31 17.10 7.18
C GLN A 52 -10.83 17.24 6.84
N ASN A 53 -10.05 16.15 6.99
CA ASN A 53 -8.60 16.17 6.81
C ASN A 53 -8.08 15.07 5.86
N ASN A 54 -8.95 14.42 5.09
CA ASN A 54 -8.55 13.36 4.17
C ASN A 54 -7.48 13.84 3.17
N GLY A 55 -6.38 13.10 3.08
CA GLY A 55 -5.19 13.42 2.29
C GLY A 55 -4.08 14.11 3.08
N ILE A 56 -4.28 14.43 4.36
CA ILE A 56 -3.27 15.10 5.18
C ILE A 56 -2.01 14.27 5.38
N SER A 57 -2.12 12.93 5.46
CA SER A 57 -0.96 12.05 5.58
C SER A 57 -0.10 12.06 4.31
N HIS A 58 -0.71 12.08 3.15
CA HIS A 58 -0.01 12.21 1.86
C HIS A 58 0.60 13.60 1.70
N PHE A 59 -0.11 14.66 2.05
CA PHE A 59 0.44 16.00 2.01
C PHE A 59 1.62 16.18 2.99
N LEU A 60 1.53 15.61 4.20
CA LEU A 60 2.66 15.57 5.13
C LEU A 60 3.85 14.83 4.54
N GLU A 61 3.65 13.71 3.86
CA GLU A 61 4.72 12.96 3.19
C GLU A 61 5.55 13.88 2.28
N HIS A 62 4.90 14.66 1.41
CA HIS A 62 5.56 15.62 0.54
C HIS A 62 6.35 16.70 1.31
N LEU A 63 5.80 17.16 2.43
CA LEU A 63 6.41 18.22 3.23
C LEU A 63 7.63 17.74 4.04
N MET A 64 7.74 16.44 4.32
CA MET A 64 8.89 15.88 5.03
C MET A 64 10.22 16.11 4.31
N PHE A 65 10.20 16.25 2.97
CA PHE A 65 11.38 16.51 2.15
C PHE A 65 11.72 18.01 2.03
N LYS A 66 10.95 18.90 2.67
CA LYS A 66 11.13 20.36 2.55
C LYS A 66 12.07 20.97 3.58
N GLY A 67 12.93 20.14 4.20
CA GLY A 67 14.00 20.54 5.10
C GLY A 67 13.69 20.33 6.57
N THR A 68 14.74 20.44 7.36
CA THR A 68 14.78 20.29 8.82
C THR A 68 15.38 21.55 9.44
N HIS A 69 15.41 21.62 10.77
CA HIS A 69 16.12 22.74 11.44
C HIS A 69 17.64 22.73 11.18
N LYS A 70 18.22 21.59 10.77
CA LYS A 70 19.65 21.47 10.46
C LYS A 70 19.95 21.58 8.96
N HIS A 71 19.05 21.09 8.11
CA HIS A 71 19.27 20.96 6.67
C HIS A 71 18.19 21.71 5.88
N LYS A 72 18.62 22.52 4.90
CA LYS A 72 17.70 23.24 4.04
C LYS A 72 16.99 22.32 3.05
N ALA A 73 15.86 22.76 2.53
CA ALA A 73 15.14 22.06 1.46
C ALA A 73 16.07 21.68 0.29
N GLY A 74 15.98 20.43 -0.17
CA GLY A 74 16.83 19.86 -1.23
C GLY A 74 18.28 19.57 -0.83
N GLU A 75 18.71 19.88 0.38
CA GLU A 75 20.06 19.52 0.84
C GLU A 75 20.15 18.02 1.14
N PHE A 76 19.13 17.48 1.78
CA PHE A 76 18.97 16.05 2.03
C PHE A 76 19.10 15.25 0.72
N ASP A 77 18.28 15.59 -0.28
CA ASP A 77 18.28 14.88 -1.57
C ASP A 77 19.63 14.98 -2.27
N ARG A 78 20.17 16.21 -2.42
CA ARG A 78 21.47 16.41 -3.09
C ARG A 78 22.62 15.67 -2.41
N THR A 79 22.61 15.63 -1.08
CA THR A 79 23.66 14.93 -0.32
C THR A 79 23.61 13.43 -0.55
N LEU A 80 22.42 12.85 -0.53
CA LEU A 80 22.21 11.42 -0.74
C LEU A 80 22.37 11.03 -2.22
N GLU A 81 21.85 11.82 -3.15
CA GLU A 81 22.04 11.60 -4.59
C GLU A 81 23.54 11.62 -4.99
N ALA A 82 24.34 12.49 -4.39
CA ALA A 82 25.79 12.53 -4.61
C ALA A 82 26.49 11.24 -4.14
N LYS A 83 25.84 10.43 -3.29
CA LYS A 83 26.27 9.09 -2.86
C LYS A 83 25.66 7.95 -3.69
N GLY A 84 24.90 8.27 -4.73
CA GLY A 84 24.21 7.30 -5.58
C GLY A 84 22.93 6.73 -4.93
N ALA A 85 22.35 7.44 -3.98
CA ALA A 85 21.14 7.00 -3.30
C ALA A 85 19.90 7.17 -4.18
N ILE A 86 18.93 6.27 -3.97
CA ILE A 86 17.53 6.41 -4.35
C ILE A 86 16.76 6.75 -3.09
N VAL A 87 16.06 7.88 -3.10
CA VAL A 87 15.23 8.36 -2.00
C VAL A 87 13.78 8.39 -2.47
N ASN A 88 12.88 7.86 -1.66
CA ASN A 88 11.45 7.93 -1.97
C ASN A 88 10.60 7.73 -0.69
N ALA A 89 9.30 7.95 -0.82
CA ALA A 89 8.30 7.69 0.20
C ALA A 89 7.00 7.21 -0.44
N ALA A 90 6.10 6.65 0.35
CA ALA A 90 4.75 6.37 -0.07
C ALA A 90 3.79 6.36 1.12
N THR A 91 2.62 6.92 0.90
CA THR A 91 1.48 6.86 1.82
C THR A 91 0.46 5.86 1.32
N TRP A 92 0.01 4.99 2.22
CA TRP A 92 -1.02 4.01 1.96
C TRP A 92 -2.17 4.14 2.97
N LYS A 93 -3.06 3.18 3.01
CA LYS A 93 -4.20 3.25 3.96
C LYS A 93 -3.75 3.09 5.41
N ASP A 94 -2.87 2.14 5.68
CA ASP A 94 -2.46 1.75 7.04
C ASP A 94 -1.11 2.32 7.48
N TYR A 95 -0.30 2.81 6.54
CA TYR A 95 1.06 3.26 6.81
C TYR A 95 1.51 4.37 5.86
N THR A 96 2.53 5.09 6.32
CA THR A 96 3.40 5.92 5.48
C THR A 96 4.83 5.45 5.70
N PHE A 97 5.62 5.29 4.64
CA PHE A 97 7.02 4.92 4.81
C PHE A 97 7.92 5.77 3.95
N TYR A 98 9.13 5.95 4.46
CA TYR A 98 10.21 6.73 3.85
C TYR A 98 11.42 5.83 3.73
N TYR A 99 12.13 5.86 2.62
CA TYR A 99 13.31 5.02 2.47
C TYR A 99 14.41 5.66 1.65
N VAL A 100 15.62 5.21 1.96
CA VAL A 100 16.86 5.53 1.25
C VAL A 100 17.56 4.22 0.92
N THR A 101 17.85 3.98 -0.36
CA THR A 101 18.66 2.84 -0.80
C THR A 101 19.91 3.37 -1.47
N LEU A 102 21.09 2.93 -1.02
CA LEU A 102 22.35 3.48 -1.46
C LEU A 102 23.49 2.44 -1.33
N PRO A 103 24.66 2.65 -2.01
CA PRO A 103 25.88 1.97 -1.67
C PRO A 103 26.27 2.29 -0.21
N ARG A 104 26.59 1.26 0.60
CA ARG A 104 26.90 1.44 2.03
C ARG A 104 28.16 2.28 2.31
N GLY A 105 29.03 2.43 1.31
CA GLY A 105 30.32 3.09 1.42
C GLY A 105 31.37 2.28 2.16
N GLU A 106 32.61 2.76 2.15
CA GLU A 106 33.70 2.14 2.90
C GLU A 106 33.42 2.25 4.41
N ASN A 107 33.58 1.15 5.16
CA ASN A 107 33.21 1.08 6.59
C ASN A 107 31.80 1.58 6.92
N CYS A 108 30.86 1.43 5.98
CA CYS A 108 29.47 1.87 6.10
C CYS A 108 29.29 3.38 6.36
N GLU A 109 30.22 4.24 5.90
CA GLU A 109 30.12 5.69 6.15
C GLU A 109 28.90 6.31 5.45
N ASP A 110 28.58 5.88 4.22
CA ASP A 110 27.43 6.42 3.51
C ASP A 110 26.11 5.92 4.13
N LEU A 111 26.06 4.66 4.60
CA LEU A 111 24.95 4.14 5.38
C LEU A 111 24.73 4.93 6.69
N LYS A 112 25.82 5.21 7.43
CA LYS A 112 25.76 6.00 8.68
C LYS A 112 25.28 7.42 8.44
N LEU A 113 25.70 8.04 7.35
CA LEU A 113 25.22 9.35 6.90
C LEU A 113 23.73 9.29 6.54
N ALA A 114 23.30 8.27 5.80
CA ALA A 114 21.89 8.09 5.46
C ALA A 114 21.03 7.92 6.71
N ILE A 115 21.47 7.15 7.71
CA ILE A 115 20.75 7.01 9.00
C ILE A 115 20.62 8.36 9.70
N GLU A 116 21.68 9.17 9.74
CA GLU A 116 21.66 10.49 10.37
C GLU A 116 20.67 11.46 9.69
N LEU A 117 20.79 11.59 8.38
CA LEU A 117 19.91 12.48 7.60
C LEU A 117 18.46 12.00 7.64
N HIS A 118 18.24 10.68 7.54
CA HIS A 118 16.90 10.10 7.62
C HIS A 118 16.25 10.31 8.99
N ALA A 119 17.01 10.13 10.08
CA ALA A 119 16.54 10.41 11.43
C ALA A 119 16.19 11.90 11.62
N ASP A 120 17.01 12.80 11.10
CA ASP A 120 16.75 14.25 11.18
C ASP A 120 15.47 14.62 10.44
N MET A 121 15.26 14.10 9.22
CA MET A 121 14.02 14.26 8.47
C MET A 121 12.81 13.74 9.25
N MET A 122 12.91 12.56 9.85
CA MET A 122 11.80 11.95 10.57
C MET A 122 11.46 12.66 11.89
N LEU A 123 12.45 13.27 12.55
CA LEU A 123 12.28 13.79 13.90
C LEU A 123 12.15 15.33 13.99
N ASP A 124 12.67 16.06 13.03
CA ASP A 124 12.77 17.52 13.14
C ASP A 124 12.43 18.28 11.84
N PRO A 125 11.38 17.85 11.07
CA PRO A 125 10.99 18.56 9.86
C PRO A 125 10.46 19.95 10.20
N ILE A 126 10.81 20.97 9.39
CA ILE A 126 10.32 22.35 9.60
C ILE A 126 8.88 22.56 9.13
N LEU A 127 8.38 21.74 8.20
CA LEU A 127 7.05 21.88 7.58
C LEU A 127 6.78 23.36 7.20
N PRO A 128 7.48 23.89 6.20
CA PRO A 128 7.60 25.32 5.99
C PRO A 128 6.28 25.96 5.52
N GLU A 129 5.91 27.08 6.14
CA GLU A 129 4.69 27.83 5.82
C GLU A 129 4.63 28.25 4.35
N GLU A 130 5.76 28.57 3.76
CA GLU A 130 5.90 28.96 2.35
C GLU A 130 5.53 27.84 1.38
N GLU A 131 5.66 26.58 1.76
CA GLU A 131 5.28 25.41 0.94
C GLU A 131 3.81 25.01 1.16
N ILE A 132 3.26 25.35 2.30
CA ILE A 132 1.86 25.07 2.65
C ILE A 132 0.96 26.23 2.21
N GLY A 133 1.28 27.45 2.62
CA GLY A 133 0.50 28.66 2.39
C GLY A 133 -0.83 28.68 3.12
N SER A 134 -1.54 29.79 3.00
CA SER A 134 -2.89 29.95 3.58
C SER A 134 -3.94 29.16 2.79
N PRO A 135 -5.03 28.73 3.44
CA PRO A 135 -6.21 28.21 2.74
C PRO A 135 -6.70 29.16 1.63
N PHE A 136 -7.21 28.60 0.53
CA PHE A 136 -7.65 29.37 -0.63
C PHE A 136 -8.87 28.73 -1.32
N ASP A 137 -9.60 29.54 -2.11
CA ASP A 137 -10.67 29.07 -2.96
C ASP A 137 -10.10 28.47 -4.26
N LEU A 138 -10.43 27.21 -4.54
CA LEU A 138 -10.01 26.49 -5.75
C LEU A 138 -10.47 27.18 -7.06
N ASN A 139 -11.50 28.02 -7.01
CA ASN A 139 -12.00 28.78 -8.15
C ASN A 139 -11.17 30.07 -8.40
N ASP A 140 -10.26 30.42 -7.51
CA ASP A 140 -9.38 31.58 -7.71
C ASP A 140 -8.24 31.24 -8.68
N THR A 141 -8.46 31.50 -9.96
CA THR A 141 -7.51 31.23 -11.05
C THR A 141 -6.29 32.16 -11.04
N LYS A 142 -6.22 33.15 -10.15
CA LYS A 142 -5.11 34.09 -10.07
C LYS A 142 -3.89 33.53 -9.31
N VAL A 143 -4.07 32.43 -8.57
CA VAL A 143 -3.00 31.82 -7.80
C VAL A 143 -2.14 30.96 -8.73
N LYS A 144 -1.10 31.54 -9.34
CA LYS A 144 0.00 30.77 -9.97
C LYS A 144 1.03 30.47 -8.88
N ASP A 145 0.80 29.40 -8.16
CA ASP A 145 1.63 29.03 -7.04
C ASP A 145 2.42 27.76 -7.34
N LYS A 146 3.68 27.72 -6.93
CA LYS A 146 4.59 26.55 -7.08
C LYS A 146 4.81 25.82 -5.75
N ARG A 147 4.02 26.14 -4.73
CA ARG A 147 4.12 25.50 -3.41
C ARG A 147 3.75 24.03 -3.50
N GLU A 148 4.22 23.25 -2.54
CA GLU A 148 3.96 21.81 -2.49
C GLU A 148 2.47 21.48 -2.42
N ARG A 149 1.66 22.30 -1.75
CA ARG A 149 0.20 22.17 -1.76
C ARG A 149 -0.38 22.11 -3.18
N HIS A 150 0.09 22.95 -4.10
CA HIS A 150 -0.39 22.94 -5.49
C HIS A 150 0.10 21.71 -6.25
N VAL A 151 1.32 21.23 -5.96
CA VAL A 151 1.84 19.98 -6.52
C VAL A 151 0.92 18.81 -6.13
N VAL A 152 0.55 18.71 -4.85
CA VAL A 152 -0.38 17.67 -4.36
C VAL A 152 -1.76 17.81 -5.02
N ILE A 153 -2.31 19.04 -5.14
CA ILE A 153 -3.61 19.26 -5.81
C ILE A 153 -3.56 18.84 -7.28
N GLU A 154 -2.48 19.14 -7.99
CA GLU A 154 -2.33 18.73 -9.39
C GLU A 154 -2.17 17.19 -9.50
N GLU A 155 -1.46 16.56 -8.58
CA GLU A 155 -1.38 15.09 -8.52
C GLU A 155 -2.76 14.46 -8.30
N ILE A 156 -3.57 15.00 -7.38
CA ILE A 156 -4.95 14.55 -7.18
C ILE A 156 -5.76 14.66 -8.48
N ARG A 157 -5.64 15.77 -9.20
CA ARG A 157 -6.33 15.98 -10.49
C ARG A 157 -5.88 14.96 -11.53
N MET A 158 -4.56 14.77 -11.68
CA MET A 158 -3.99 13.78 -12.60
C MET A 158 -4.49 12.36 -12.29
N ARG A 159 -4.51 11.97 -11.01
CA ARG A 159 -5.04 10.65 -10.60
C ARG A 159 -6.53 10.51 -10.85
N LYS A 160 -7.31 11.58 -10.58
CA LYS A 160 -8.75 11.60 -10.87
C LYS A 160 -9.06 11.44 -12.37
N ASP A 161 -8.14 11.80 -13.26
CA ASP A 161 -8.31 11.62 -14.71
C ASP A 161 -8.05 10.19 -15.17
N GLN A 162 -7.37 9.38 -14.40
CA GLN A 162 -7.10 7.98 -14.72
C GLN A 162 -8.36 7.12 -14.55
N ASN A 163 -8.77 6.44 -15.61
CA ASN A 163 -10.03 5.67 -15.64
C ASN A 163 -10.05 4.52 -14.61
N TRP A 164 -8.93 3.82 -14.42
CA TRP A 164 -8.83 2.77 -13.42
C TRP A 164 -8.93 3.31 -11.98
N THR A 165 -8.38 4.48 -11.72
CA THR A 165 -8.52 5.17 -10.42
C THR A 165 -9.98 5.57 -10.15
N LYS A 166 -10.67 6.14 -11.16
CA LYS A 166 -12.10 6.48 -11.04
C LYS A 166 -12.95 5.29 -10.64
N ILE A 167 -12.76 4.17 -11.33
CA ILE A 167 -13.58 2.98 -11.12
C ILE A 167 -13.22 2.28 -9.80
N TYR A 168 -11.93 2.22 -9.45
CA TYR A 168 -11.46 1.71 -8.16
C TYR A 168 -12.05 2.52 -7.00
N ASN A 169 -11.93 3.85 -7.05
CA ASN A 169 -12.45 4.72 -6.00
C ASN A 169 -13.96 4.61 -5.84
N ALA A 170 -14.70 4.56 -6.97
CA ALA A 170 -16.16 4.35 -6.93
C ALA A 170 -16.52 2.98 -6.35
N CYS A 171 -15.81 1.91 -6.72
CA CYS A 171 -16.00 0.58 -6.16
C CYS A 171 -15.69 0.55 -4.67
N ASN A 172 -14.50 0.99 -4.29
CA ASN A 172 -14.00 1.00 -2.91
C ASN A 172 -14.90 1.83 -1.98
N TYR A 173 -15.27 3.05 -2.38
CA TYR A 173 -16.16 3.91 -1.59
C TYR A 173 -17.52 3.23 -1.29
N ASN A 174 -18.04 2.44 -2.23
CA ASN A 174 -19.33 1.78 -2.10
C ASN A 174 -19.27 0.41 -1.41
N MET A 175 -18.08 -0.17 -1.25
CA MET A 175 -17.86 -1.40 -0.47
C MET A 175 -17.93 -1.15 1.03
N TYR A 176 -17.52 0.05 1.47
CA TYR A 176 -17.47 0.42 2.89
C TYR A 176 -18.61 1.38 3.25
N THR A 177 -19.16 1.23 4.46
CA THR A 177 -20.16 2.14 5.03
C THR A 177 -19.56 3.14 5.98
N LYS A 178 -18.78 2.67 6.94
CA LYS A 178 -18.23 3.48 8.03
C LYS A 178 -16.71 3.48 8.07
N HIS A 179 -16.09 2.37 7.64
CA HIS A 179 -14.66 2.18 7.77
C HIS A 179 -13.89 3.23 6.96
N PRO A 180 -12.80 3.81 7.51
CA PRO A 180 -11.99 4.81 6.82
C PRO A 180 -11.43 4.38 5.46
N TYR A 181 -11.29 3.08 5.21
CA TYR A 181 -10.82 2.58 3.90
C TYR A 181 -11.67 2.98 2.71
N LYS A 182 -12.91 3.46 2.93
CA LYS A 182 -13.73 4.02 1.85
C LYS A 182 -13.09 5.23 1.16
N ARG A 183 -12.21 5.98 1.88
CA ARG A 183 -11.60 7.20 1.37
C ARG A 183 -10.39 6.91 0.47
N ASP A 184 -10.16 7.80 -0.49
CA ASP A 184 -8.92 7.81 -1.25
C ASP A 184 -7.76 8.27 -0.35
N VAL A 185 -6.57 7.69 -0.55
CA VAL A 185 -5.38 8.02 0.23
C VAL A 185 -4.92 9.45 -0.03
N ILE A 186 -5.02 9.88 -1.28
CA ILE A 186 -4.50 11.18 -1.70
C ILE A 186 -5.42 12.37 -1.30
N GLY A 187 -6.66 12.08 -0.86
CA GLY A 187 -7.64 13.09 -0.50
C GLY A 187 -8.33 13.75 -1.68
N THR A 188 -8.80 14.98 -1.46
CA THR A 188 -9.46 15.79 -2.49
C THR A 188 -8.90 17.21 -2.56
N PRO A 189 -8.95 17.89 -3.73
CA PRO A 189 -8.51 19.27 -3.85
C PRO A 189 -9.21 20.20 -2.85
N GLU A 190 -10.51 19.96 -2.59
CA GLU A 190 -11.33 20.77 -1.71
C GLU A 190 -10.81 20.73 -0.27
N ILE A 191 -10.42 19.54 0.22
CA ILE A 191 -9.85 19.37 1.56
C ILE A 191 -8.43 19.92 1.61
N ILE A 192 -7.57 19.51 0.68
CA ILE A 192 -6.16 19.92 0.66
C ILE A 192 -6.01 21.45 0.52
N SER A 193 -6.91 22.13 -0.19
CA SER A 193 -6.89 23.60 -0.26
C SER A 193 -7.18 24.29 1.08
N GLN A 194 -7.82 23.60 2.03
CA GLN A 194 -8.24 24.16 3.32
C GLN A 194 -7.36 23.73 4.51
N VAL A 195 -6.60 22.64 4.39
CA VAL A 195 -5.70 22.15 5.45
C VAL A 195 -4.70 23.24 5.85
N THR A 196 -4.59 23.54 7.14
CA THR A 196 -3.64 24.53 7.68
C THR A 196 -2.32 23.87 8.10
N ARG A 197 -1.27 24.70 8.28
CA ARG A 197 -0.01 24.22 8.84
C ARG A 197 -0.20 23.63 10.24
N ASP A 198 -1.08 24.19 11.04
CA ASP A 198 -1.36 23.70 12.39
C ASP A 198 -2.02 22.30 12.34
N ASP A 199 -2.90 22.03 11.37
CA ASP A 199 -3.49 20.70 11.19
C ASP A 199 -2.40 19.68 10.84
N ILE A 200 -1.51 20.01 9.92
CA ILE A 200 -0.39 19.16 9.51
C ILE A 200 0.57 18.92 10.69
N MET A 201 0.93 19.96 11.44
CA MET A 201 1.81 19.86 12.59
C MET A 201 1.16 19.03 13.71
N ASN A 202 -0.13 19.16 13.92
CA ASN A 202 -0.88 18.36 14.91
C ASN A 202 -0.92 16.89 14.48
N TYR A 203 -1.15 16.62 13.19
CA TYR A 203 -1.12 15.26 12.63
C TYR A 203 0.27 14.63 12.83
N TYR A 204 1.34 15.35 12.44
CA TYR A 204 2.71 14.91 12.63
C TYR A 204 3.03 14.62 14.10
N LYS A 205 2.76 15.55 15.00
CA LYS A 205 3.01 15.37 16.46
C LYS A 205 2.22 14.21 17.05
N THR A 206 1.02 13.95 16.52
CA THR A 206 0.17 12.85 17.00
C THR A 206 0.67 11.50 16.56
N PHE A 207 1.01 11.33 15.28
CA PHE A 207 1.24 10.01 14.72
C PHE A 207 2.72 9.66 14.52
N TYR A 208 3.63 10.64 14.36
CA TYR A 208 5.06 10.39 14.23
C TYR A 208 5.72 10.26 15.62
N SER A 209 5.24 9.31 16.35
CA SER A 209 5.64 8.99 17.73
C SER A 209 6.48 7.70 17.79
N PRO A 210 7.30 7.51 18.83
CA PRO A 210 8.19 6.35 18.90
C PRO A 210 7.45 5.01 18.77
N GLU A 211 6.28 4.85 19.38
CA GLU A 211 5.51 3.60 19.32
C GLU A 211 4.96 3.29 17.92
N ASN A 212 4.75 4.32 17.11
CA ASN A 212 4.23 4.18 15.75
C ASN A 212 5.33 3.99 14.70
N ILE A 213 6.60 4.25 15.02
CA ILE A 213 7.70 4.19 14.05
C ILE A 213 8.48 2.89 14.24
N THR A 214 8.68 2.19 13.13
CA THR A 214 9.64 1.10 12.99
C THR A 214 10.71 1.53 12.01
N THR A 215 11.97 1.59 12.48
CA THR A 215 13.14 1.87 11.64
C THR A 215 13.79 0.56 11.24
N ILE A 216 13.98 0.33 9.95
CA ILE A 216 14.50 -0.91 9.39
C ILE A 216 15.78 -0.60 8.62
N ILE A 217 16.84 -1.34 8.92
CA ILE A 217 18.11 -1.27 8.22
C ILE A 217 18.39 -2.64 7.61
N VAL A 218 18.63 -2.67 6.31
CA VAL A 218 18.99 -3.89 5.57
C VAL A 218 20.29 -3.67 4.84
N GLY A 219 21.23 -4.59 4.95
CA GLY A 219 22.55 -4.51 4.28
C GLY A 219 23.62 -5.34 4.96
N ASP A 220 24.84 -5.17 4.49
CA ASP A 220 26.05 -5.82 5.03
C ASP A 220 26.78 -4.83 5.95
N PHE A 221 26.64 -5.01 7.26
CA PHE A 221 27.15 -4.10 8.28
C PHE A 221 27.37 -4.80 9.62
N ASP A 222 28.18 -4.19 10.49
CA ASP A 222 28.27 -4.58 11.90
C ASP A 222 26.98 -4.15 12.63
N LYS A 223 26.25 -5.13 13.19
CA LYS A 223 24.94 -4.92 13.81
C LYS A 223 25.00 -4.05 15.06
N ASP A 224 26.04 -4.21 15.88
CA ASP A 224 26.17 -3.46 17.13
C ASP A 224 26.52 -1.98 16.84
N GLU A 225 27.36 -1.74 15.83
CA GLU A 225 27.70 -0.40 15.39
C GLU A 225 26.49 0.33 14.81
N ILE A 226 25.75 -0.32 13.91
CA ILE A 226 24.56 0.29 13.29
C ILE A 226 23.42 0.46 14.29
N LEU A 227 23.21 -0.51 15.19
CA LEU A 227 22.23 -0.35 16.29
C LEU A 227 22.55 0.89 17.12
N SER A 228 23.79 1.06 17.54
CA SER A 228 24.23 2.22 18.34
C SER A 228 24.03 3.53 17.58
N LYS A 229 24.30 3.56 16.26
CA LYS A 229 24.06 4.74 15.42
C LYS A 229 22.57 5.06 15.35
N VAL A 230 21.70 4.09 15.11
CA VAL A 230 20.22 4.31 15.03
C VAL A 230 19.69 4.77 16.39
N GLU A 231 20.14 4.15 17.50
CA GLU A 231 19.71 4.56 18.86
C GLU A 231 20.07 6.00 19.20
N LYS A 232 21.24 6.44 18.75
CA LYS A 232 21.73 7.80 18.97
C LYS A 232 20.97 8.83 18.14
N GLU A 233 20.77 8.54 16.85
CA GLU A 233 20.15 9.52 15.93
C GLU A 233 18.63 9.61 16.12
N PHE A 234 17.94 8.48 16.39
CA PHE A 234 16.49 8.46 16.67
C PHE A 234 16.18 8.79 18.15
N ASP A 235 16.53 10.01 18.57
CA ASP A 235 16.16 10.55 19.89
C ASP A 235 14.83 11.31 19.83
N PHE A 236 13.77 10.68 20.26
CA PHE A 236 12.41 11.22 20.24
C PHE A 236 12.11 12.30 21.30
N LYS A 237 13.07 12.66 22.14
CA LYS A 237 12.99 13.78 23.12
C LYS A 237 11.68 13.84 23.92
N GLY A 238 11.22 12.71 24.42
CA GLY A 238 10.03 12.65 25.28
C GLY A 238 8.69 12.81 24.52
N ARG A 239 8.62 12.61 23.22
CA ARG A 239 7.36 12.56 22.48
C ARG A 239 6.41 11.55 23.09
N LEU A 240 5.14 11.93 23.17
CA LEU A 240 4.08 11.05 23.64
C LEU A 240 3.67 10.06 22.55
N ASN A 241 3.17 8.91 22.96
CA ASN A 241 2.66 7.91 22.04
C ASN A 241 1.31 8.31 21.44
N ALA A 242 1.08 7.88 20.23
CA ALA A 242 -0.17 8.11 19.50
C ALA A 242 -1.36 7.43 20.20
N PRO A 243 -2.56 8.01 20.12
CA PRO A 243 -3.77 7.34 20.56
C PRO A 243 -4.01 6.09 19.71
N LYS A 244 -4.27 4.96 20.36
CA LYS A 244 -4.65 3.74 19.64
C LYS A 244 -6.04 3.91 19.04
N ARG A 245 -6.14 3.85 17.72
CA ARG A 245 -7.42 3.83 17.02
C ARG A 245 -7.86 2.39 16.80
N VAL A 246 -9.09 2.09 17.20
CA VAL A 246 -9.73 0.80 16.91
C VAL A 246 -10.86 1.08 15.93
N ASN A 247 -10.77 0.52 14.75
CA ASN A 247 -11.85 0.56 13.78
C ASN A 247 -12.61 -0.77 13.80
N GLU A 248 -13.93 -0.69 13.77
CA GLU A 248 -14.74 -1.88 13.57
C GLU A 248 -14.77 -2.23 12.09
N PRO A 249 -14.53 -3.50 11.71
CA PRO A 249 -14.60 -3.91 10.32
C PRO A 249 -16.04 -3.72 9.79
N ASP A 250 -16.15 -3.25 8.57
CA ASP A 250 -17.43 -3.16 7.88
C ASP A 250 -17.92 -4.57 7.50
N LYS A 251 -19.24 -4.70 7.40
CA LYS A 251 -19.87 -5.91 6.87
C LYS A 251 -19.96 -5.82 5.35
N PRO A 252 -19.89 -6.93 4.63
CA PRO A 252 -20.19 -6.95 3.21
C PRO A 252 -21.56 -6.34 2.92
N VAL A 253 -21.69 -5.72 1.76
CA VAL A 253 -23.01 -5.23 1.30
C VAL A 253 -24.01 -6.36 1.29
N SER A 254 -25.26 -6.07 1.62
CA SER A 254 -26.31 -7.09 1.76
C SER A 254 -26.98 -7.50 0.44
N TYR A 255 -26.61 -6.84 -0.66
CA TYR A 255 -27.07 -7.12 -2.02
C TYR A 255 -26.03 -6.62 -3.02
N LYS A 256 -26.04 -7.15 -4.26
CA LYS A 256 -25.19 -6.65 -5.33
C LYS A 256 -25.50 -5.18 -5.59
N LYS A 257 -24.53 -4.31 -5.33
CA LYS A 257 -24.62 -2.87 -5.55
C LYS A 257 -24.00 -2.50 -6.88
N ILE A 258 -24.73 -1.80 -7.75
CA ILE A 258 -24.24 -1.32 -9.04
C ILE A 258 -24.07 0.19 -8.97
N VAL A 259 -22.90 0.68 -9.38
CA VAL A 259 -22.57 2.11 -9.45
C VAL A 259 -22.05 2.40 -10.85
N GLU A 260 -22.84 3.14 -11.64
CA GLU A 260 -22.43 3.55 -12.98
C GLU A 260 -22.04 5.03 -12.98
N THR A 261 -20.91 5.33 -13.59
CA THR A 261 -20.38 6.69 -13.79
C THR A 261 -20.08 6.91 -15.27
N THR A 262 -20.05 8.17 -15.71
CA THR A 262 -19.73 8.55 -17.08
C THR A 262 -18.45 9.37 -17.14
N ALA A 263 -17.72 9.27 -18.24
CA ALA A 263 -16.54 10.09 -18.50
C ALA A 263 -16.27 10.20 -20.02
N HIS A 264 -15.38 11.12 -20.40
CA HIS A 264 -14.88 11.21 -21.77
C HIS A 264 -13.94 10.05 -22.10
N VAL A 265 -14.51 8.89 -22.39
CA VAL A 265 -13.79 7.65 -22.72
C VAL A 265 -14.39 6.98 -23.95
N ASN A 266 -13.60 6.16 -24.62
CA ASN A 266 -14.06 5.36 -25.79
C ASN A 266 -14.24 3.87 -25.44
N THR A 267 -14.01 3.50 -24.19
CA THR A 267 -14.01 2.13 -23.71
C THR A 267 -14.87 2.07 -22.43
N ALA A 268 -15.63 1.02 -22.24
CA ALA A 268 -16.28 0.75 -20.98
C ALA A 268 -15.31 0.02 -20.05
N TYR A 269 -15.25 0.46 -18.80
CA TYR A 269 -14.48 -0.17 -17.72
C TYR A 269 -15.42 -0.65 -16.66
N PHE A 270 -15.14 -1.77 -16.02
CA PHE A 270 -15.87 -2.19 -14.84
C PHE A 270 -15.00 -2.94 -13.85
N MET A 271 -15.42 -2.89 -12.59
CA MET A 271 -14.73 -3.51 -11.47
C MET A 271 -15.76 -4.10 -10.51
N TYR A 272 -15.59 -5.38 -10.20
CA TYR A 272 -16.24 -6.01 -9.06
C TYR A 272 -15.33 -5.89 -7.85
N GLY A 273 -15.92 -5.66 -6.67
CA GLY A 273 -15.21 -5.61 -5.39
C GLY A 273 -15.94 -6.36 -4.29
N TRP A 274 -15.18 -7.05 -3.44
CA TRP A 274 -15.63 -7.75 -2.24
C TRP A 274 -14.74 -7.43 -1.05
N LEU A 275 -15.34 -7.37 0.14
CA LEU A 275 -14.59 -7.33 1.40
C LEU A 275 -14.11 -8.73 1.75
N GLY A 276 -12.83 -8.84 2.06
CA GLY A 276 -12.16 -10.06 2.51
C GLY A 276 -11.87 -10.07 4.02
N PRO A 277 -11.06 -11.03 4.49
CA PRO A 277 -10.64 -11.12 5.88
C PRO A 277 -9.71 -9.99 6.29
N MET A 278 -9.50 -9.81 7.59
CA MET A 278 -8.41 -8.97 8.12
C MET A 278 -7.03 -9.60 7.82
N ALA A 279 -5.98 -8.79 7.72
CA ALA A 279 -4.62 -9.30 7.47
C ALA A 279 -4.13 -10.34 8.50
N LYS A 280 -4.61 -10.29 9.73
CA LYS A 280 -4.32 -11.29 10.79
C LYS A 280 -4.96 -12.67 10.55
N ASP A 281 -5.96 -12.79 9.69
CA ASP A 281 -6.48 -14.08 9.21
C ASP A 281 -5.58 -14.58 8.07
N ILE A 282 -4.43 -15.12 8.46
CA ILE A 282 -3.37 -15.55 7.52
C ILE A 282 -3.90 -16.57 6.52
N LYS A 283 -4.67 -17.55 6.99
CA LYS A 283 -5.22 -18.61 6.12
C LYS A 283 -6.17 -18.01 5.07
N GLY A 284 -7.09 -17.17 5.49
CA GLY A 284 -8.03 -16.51 4.58
C GLY A 284 -7.31 -15.60 3.58
N THR A 285 -6.30 -14.87 4.02
CA THR A 285 -5.46 -13.99 3.19
C THR A 285 -4.71 -14.79 2.12
N ILE A 286 -3.99 -15.87 2.51
CA ILE A 286 -3.28 -16.75 1.57
C ILE A 286 -4.25 -17.41 0.58
N CYS A 287 -5.44 -17.81 1.03
CA CYS A 287 -6.45 -18.37 0.13
C CYS A 287 -6.88 -17.37 -0.94
N LEU A 288 -7.13 -16.10 -0.57
CA LEU A 288 -7.50 -15.06 -1.55
C LEU A 288 -6.34 -14.72 -2.51
N ASP A 289 -5.09 -14.73 -2.05
CA ASP A 289 -3.92 -14.59 -2.93
C ASP A 289 -3.88 -15.72 -3.97
N LEU A 290 -4.04 -16.96 -3.52
CA LEU A 290 -4.06 -18.12 -4.42
C LEU A 290 -5.23 -18.06 -5.40
N ILE A 291 -6.42 -17.68 -4.93
CA ILE A 291 -7.61 -17.52 -5.78
C ILE A 291 -7.39 -16.41 -6.80
N SER A 292 -6.81 -15.28 -6.41
CA SER A 292 -6.47 -14.18 -7.35
C SER A 292 -5.56 -14.69 -8.47
N ILE A 293 -4.52 -15.44 -8.12
CA ILE A 293 -3.60 -15.99 -9.12
C ILE A 293 -4.29 -16.99 -10.06
N ILE A 294 -5.08 -17.89 -9.52
CA ILE A 294 -5.77 -18.93 -10.31
C ILE A 294 -6.81 -18.31 -11.23
N PHE A 295 -7.54 -17.33 -10.70
CA PHE A 295 -8.69 -16.77 -11.39
C PHE A 295 -8.32 -15.73 -12.44
N GLY A 296 -7.45 -14.75 -12.12
CA GLY A 296 -7.24 -13.62 -13.02
C GLY A 296 -5.81 -13.09 -13.17
N ASP A 297 -4.78 -13.70 -12.54
CA ASP A 297 -3.42 -13.17 -12.63
C ASP A 297 -2.58 -13.89 -13.70
N GLY A 298 -2.48 -13.22 -14.86
CA GLY A 298 -1.65 -13.63 -16.00
C GLY A 298 -2.35 -14.57 -16.98
N THR A 299 -1.63 -14.87 -18.07
CA THR A 299 -2.18 -15.57 -19.24
C THR A 299 -2.69 -16.98 -18.96
N SER A 300 -2.23 -17.62 -17.91
CA SER A 300 -2.64 -18.98 -17.54
C SER A 300 -3.78 -19.04 -16.51
N SER A 301 -4.36 -17.88 -16.16
CA SER A 301 -5.52 -17.77 -15.27
C SER A 301 -6.83 -18.14 -15.98
N ARG A 302 -7.86 -18.50 -15.19
CA ARG A 302 -9.15 -18.93 -15.76
C ARG A 302 -9.83 -17.85 -16.60
N LEU A 303 -9.84 -16.59 -16.09
CA LEU A 303 -10.44 -15.47 -16.82
C LEU A 303 -9.75 -15.26 -18.18
N TYR A 304 -8.42 -15.20 -18.17
CA TYR A 304 -7.68 -15.00 -19.43
C TYR A 304 -7.90 -16.15 -20.40
N GLN A 305 -7.75 -17.38 -19.95
CA GLN A 305 -7.90 -18.58 -20.79
C GLN A 305 -9.30 -18.71 -21.37
N ASN A 306 -10.35 -18.46 -20.59
CA ASN A 306 -11.72 -18.69 -21.04
C ASN A 306 -12.30 -17.51 -21.81
N LEU A 307 -11.88 -16.28 -21.50
CA LEU A 307 -12.50 -15.07 -22.05
C LEU A 307 -11.64 -14.30 -23.06
N ILE A 308 -10.35 -14.67 -23.19
CA ILE A 308 -9.44 -14.09 -24.20
C ILE A 308 -8.86 -15.19 -25.09
N GLU A 309 -8.05 -16.11 -24.55
CA GLU A 309 -7.24 -17.03 -25.34
C GLU A 309 -8.08 -18.00 -26.18
N LYS A 310 -9.18 -18.53 -25.65
CA LYS A 310 -10.06 -19.49 -26.34
C LYS A 310 -11.13 -18.82 -27.22
N GLN A 311 -11.15 -17.49 -27.29
CA GLN A 311 -12.13 -16.76 -28.08
C GLN A 311 -11.54 -16.36 -29.44
N GLU A 312 -12.28 -16.58 -30.53
CA GLU A 312 -11.91 -16.11 -31.88
C GLU A 312 -11.93 -14.56 -31.92
N GLU A 313 -12.94 -13.94 -31.28
CA GLU A 313 -13.08 -12.49 -31.15
C GLU A 313 -13.25 -12.11 -29.67
N PRO A 314 -12.17 -11.90 -28.92
CA PRO A 314 -12.26 -11.53 -27.50
C PRO A 314 -13.00 -10.22 -27.29
N ILE A 315 -13.89 -10.20 -26.28
CA ILE A 315 -14.61 -8.98 -25.88
C ILE A 315 -13.71 -8.07 -25.08
N PHE A 316 -12.84 -8.66 -24.26
CA PHE A 316 -11.99 -7.97 -23.31
C PHE A 316 -10.65 -7.58 -23.92
N SER A 317 -10.23 -6.33 -23.68
CA SER A 317 -8.83 -5.94 -23.90
C SER A 317 -7.97 -6.21 -22.67
N ILE A 318 -8.56 -6.03 -21.47
CA ILE A 318 -7.94 -6.33 -20.19
C ILE A 318 -8.99 -7.03 -19.32
N ILE A 319 -8.59 -8.09 -18.67
CA ILE A 319 -9.35 -8.76 -17.62
C ILE A 319 -8.39 -9.39 -16.62
N GLY A 320 -8.69 -9.24 -15.32
CA GLY A 320 -7.86 -9.81 -14.27
C GLY A 320 -8.53 -9.75 -12.91
N SER A 321 -7.87 -10.34 -11.92
CA SER A 321 -8.25 -10.22 -10.51
C SER A 321 -7.06 -9.80 -9.67
N GLU A 322 -7.34 -9.04 -8.61
CA GLU A 322 -6.36 -8.51 -7.67
C GLU A 322 -6.84 -8.69 -6.24
N HIS A 323 -5.90 -8.89 -5.32
CA HIS A 323 -6.16 -9.00 -3.90
C HIS A 323 -5.31 -7.96 -3.17
N TYR A 324 -5.96 -6.98 -2.52
CA TYR A 324 -5.31 -5.96 -1.72
C TYR A 324 -5.45 -6.27 -0.26
N GLN A 325 -4.31 -6.30 0.43
CA GLN A 325 -4.23 -6.64 1.83
C GLN A 325 -4.13 -5.38 2.68
N PHE A 326 -5.07 -5.24 3.63
CA PHE A 326 -5.10 -4.16 4.61
C PHE A 326 -5.26 -4.75 6.01
N LYS A 327 -4.83 -4.00 7.01
CA LYS A 327 -4.86 -4.43 8.41
C LYS A 327 -6.25 -4.88 8.86
N ASP A 328 -7.28 -4.06 8.61
CA ASP A 328 -8.63 -4.24 9.15
C ASP A 328 -9.60 -4.93 8.18
N GLY A 329 -9.17 -5.26 6.96
CA GLY A 329 -9.98 -5.99 5.99
C GLY A 329 -9.44 -5.91 4.57
N ASN A 330 -9.21 -7.07 3.97
CA ASN A 330 -8.71 -7.19 2.61
C ASN A 330 -9.80 -6.89 1.58
N ASN A 331 -9.38 -6.54 0.37
CA ASN A 331 -10.28 -6.34 -0.76
C ASN A 331 -9.91 -7.28 -1.90
N PHE A 332 -10.91 -7.94 -2.47
CA PHE A 332 -10.73 -8.72 -3.70
C PHE A 332 -11.43 -8.01 -4.85
N PHE A 333 -10.74 -7.85 -5.97
CA PHE A 333 -11.26 -7.19 -7.16
C PHE A 333 -11.18 -8.07 -8.39
N ILE A 334 -12.16 -7.88 -9.29
CA ILE A 334 -12.06 -8.31 -10.68
C ILE A 334 -12.23 -7.06 -11.52
N GLN A 335 -11.29 -6.81 -12.40
CA GLN A 335 -11.29 -5.63 -13.28
C GLN A 335 -11.27 -6.05 -14.73
N ALA A 336 -12.01 -5.32 -15.55
CA ALA A 336 -12.06 -5.55 -16.99
C ALA A 336 -12.41 -4.29 -17.78
N ASN A 337 -12.06 -4.30 -19.06
CA ASN A 337 -12.54 -3.32 -20.02
C ASN A 337 -13.00 -3.99 -21.33
N CYS A 338 -13.92 -3.31 -22.02
CA CYS A 338 -14.48 -3.79 -23.27
C CYS A 338 -15.02 -2.63 -24.12
N LYS A 339 -15.49 -2.92 -25.33
CA LYS A 339 -16.25 -1.95 -26.13
C LYS A 339 -17.55 -1.59 -25.41
N PRO A 340 -17.97 -0.30 -25.38
CA PRO A 340 -19.17 0.16 -24.66
C PRO A 340 -20.46 -0.58 -25.03
N GLU A 341 -20.65 -0.88 -26.31
CA GLU A 341 -21.82 -1.59 -26.83
C GLU A 341 -21.89 -3.07 -26.39
N ARG A 342 -20.77 -3.65 -25.91
CA ARG A 342 -20.71 -5.03 -25.41
C ARG A 342 -20.59 -5.11 -23.89
N LYS A 343 -20.78 -4.00 -23.16
CA LYS A 343 -20.65 -3.91 -21.70
C LYS A 343 -21.47 -4.96 -20.95
N ASP A 344 -22.75 -5.06 -21.27
CA ASP A 344 -23.65 -5.95 -20.54
C ASP A 344 -23.34 -7.43 -20.80
N GLU A 345 -22.92 -7.76 -22.01
CA GLU A 345 -22.41 -9.08 -22.37
C GLU A 345 -21.11 -9.42 -21.61
N ALA A 346 -20.18 -8.46 -21.53
CA ALA A 346 -18.93 -8.62 -20.82
C ALA A 346 -19.17 -8.86 -19.31
N ILE A 347 -20.06 -8.11 -18.71
CA ILE A 347 -20.47 -8.28 -17.29
C ILE A 347 -21.06 -9.68 -17.08
N ALA A 348 -21.98 -10.12 -17.95
CA ALA A 348 -22.60 -11.44 -17.86
C ALA A 348 -21.59 -12.59 -18.00
N LEU A 349 -20.56 -12.42 -18.84
CA LEU A 349 -19.48 -13.41 -18.99
C LEU A 349 -18.63 -13.51 -17.72
N VAL A 350 -18.27 -12.41 -17.09
CA VAL A 350 -17.51 -12.43 -15.82
C VAL A 350 -18.35 -13.08 -14.72
N GLU A 351 -19.65 -12.76 -14.62
CA GLU A 351 -20.53 -13.39 -13.64
C GLU A 351 -20.67 -14.91 -13.87
N LYS A 352 -20.71 -15.34 -15.12
CA LYS A 352 -20.72 -16.76 -15.47
C LYS A 352 -19.42 -17.46 -15.05
N GLU A 353 -18.27 -16.82 -15.25
CA GLU A 353 -16.98 -17.39 -14.79
C GLU A 353 -16.89 -17.42 -13.25
N LEU A 354 -17.42 -16.43 -12.54
CA LEU A 354 -17.55 -16.47 -11.08
C LEU A 354 -18.45 -17.64 -10.60
N GLN A 355 -19.60 -17.85 -11.27
CA GLN A 355 -20.44 -19.01 -10.98
C GLN A 355 -19.73 -20.33 -11.30
N ASN A 356 -18.92 -20.34 -12.35
CA ASN A 356 -18.13 -21.51 -12.73
C ASN A 356 -17.06 -21.86 -11.68
N LEU A 357 -16.51 -20.88 -10.93
CA LEU A 357 -15.60 -21.15 -9.81
C LEU A 357 -16.23 -22.06 -8.74
N THR A 358 -17.54 -21.93 -8.49
CA THR A 358 -18.23 -22.77 -7.54
C THR A 358 -18.70 -24.10 -8.13
N ARG A 359 -19.04 -24.15 -9.43
CA ARG A 359 -19.51 -25.36 -10.13
C ARG A 359 -18.36 -26.27 -10.57
N ASN A 360 -17.26 -25.68 -10.96
CA ASN A 360 -16.04 -26.34 -11.41
C ASN A 360 -14.92 -26.03 -10.39
N PRO A 361 -14.79 -26.80 -9.32
CA PRO A 361 -13.83 -26.55 -8.27
C PRO A 361 -12.40 -26.35 -8.80
N ILE A 362 -11.59 -25.62 -8.05
CA ILE A 362 -10.16 -25.47 -8.34
C ILE A 362 -9.53 -26.87 -8.29
N THR A 363 -8.66 -27.15 -9.25
CA THR A 363 -7.94 -28.43 -9.32
C THR A 363 -6.64 -28.37 -8.53
N ASP A 364 -6.12 -29.54 -8.11
CA ASP A 364 -4.81 -29.61 -7.46
C ASP A 364 -3.70 -29.04 -8.34
N SER A 365 -3.78 -29.26 -9.65
CA SER A 365 -2.79 -28.71 -10.63
C SER A 365 -2.77 -27.17 -10.61
N GLU A 366 -3.94 -26.54 -10.59
CA GLU A 366 -4.03 -25.06 -10.51
C GLU A 366 -3.50 -24.55 -9.17
N LEU A 367 -3.85 -25.22 -8.06
CA LEU A 367 -3.33 -24.88 -6.75
C LEU A 367 -1.81 -24.99 -6.68
N GLN A 368 -1.22 -26.10 -7.15
CA GLN A 368 0.23 -26.30 -7.14
C GLN A 368 0.95 -25.26 -8.01
N LYS A 369 0.37 -24.88 -9.14
CA LYS A 369 0.92 -23.81 -10.02
C LYS A 369 0.89 -22.45 -9.29
N ALA A 370 -0.22 -22.10 -8.64
CA ALA A 370 -0.36 -20.86 -7.91
C ALA A 370 0.60 -20.79 -6.71
N LYS A 371 0.75 -21.88 -5.94
CA LYS A 371 1.74 -21.98 -4.87
C LYS A 371 3.16 -21.72 -5.36
N LYS A 372 3.55 -22.33 -6.49
CA LYS A 372 4.87 -22.08 -7.11
C LYS A 372 5.06 -20.61 -7.47
N LYS A 373 4.01 -19.95 -8.00
CA LYS A 373 4.07 -18.54 -8.37
C LYS A 373 4.25 -17.63 -7.15
N ILE A 374 3.53 -17.89 -6.05
CA ILE A 374 3.71 -17.16 -4.79
C ILE A 374 5.11 -17.37 -4.22
N LYS A 375 5.60 -18.61 -4.18
CA LYS A 375 6.97 -18.90 -3.71
C LYS A 375 8.03 -18.17 -4.53
N SER A 376 7.87 -18.13 -5.85
CA SER A 376 8.78 -17.40 -6.73
C SER A 376 8.76 -15.90 -6.44
N ARG A 377 7.57 -15.30 -6.28
CA ARG A 377 7.44 -13.88 -5.91
C ARG A 377 8.08 -13.59 -4.56
N PHE A 378 7.83 -14.45 -3.58
CA PHE A 378 8.42 -14.31 -2.25
C PHE A 378 9.95 -14.49 -2.25
N ALA A 379 10.51 -15.35 -3.13
CA ALA A 379 11.95 -15.44 -3.30
C ALA A 379 12.53 -14.18 -3.93
N PHE A 380 11.87 -13.63 -4.96
CA PHE A 380 12.28 -12.36 -5.57
C PHE A 380 12.24 -11.20 -4.58
N SER A 381 11.24 -11.12 -3.68
CA SER A 381 11.20 -10.06 -2.64
C SER A 381 12.32 -10.15 -1.60
N ALA A 382 13.19 -11.16 -1.66
CA ALA A 382 14.40 -11.29 -0.86
C ALA A 382 15.69 -11.00 -1.65
N GLU A 383 15.60 -10.56 -2.92
CA GLU A 383 16.79 -10.32 -3.76
C GLU A 383 17.46 -8.99 -3.47
N THR A 384 16.69 -7.94 -3.22
CA THR A 384 17.23 -6.60 -2.98
C THR A 384 17.02 -6.14 -1.54
N VAL A 385 17.93 -5.27 -1.06
CA VAL A 385 17.81 -4.68 0.28
C VAL A 385 16.53 -3.84 0.45
N SER A 386 16.05 -3.22 -0.62
CA SER A 386 14.81 -2.45 -0.62
C SER A 386 13.58 -3.34 -0.44
N GLU A 387 13.46 -4.41 -1.23
CA GLU A 387 12.32 -5.34 -1.16
C GLU A 387 12.26 -6.09 0.18
N ILE A 388 13.43 -6.44 0.76
CA ILE A 388 13.50 -7.00 2.12
C ILE A 388 12.97 -5.98 3.14
N GLY A 389 13.41 -4.71 3.03
CA GLY A 389 12.95 -3.62 3.89
C GLY A 389 11.44 -3.40 3.79
N GLU A 390 10.89 -3.40 2.57
CA GLU A 390 9.45 -3.27 2.32
C GLU A 390 8.66 -4.44 2.89
N THR A 391 9.13 -5.66 2.69
CA THR A 391 8.47 -6.86 3.24
C THR A 391 8.45 -6.83 4.77
N ILE A 392 9.59 -6.54 5.41
CA ILE A 392 9.67 -6.40 6.88
C ILE A 392 8.73 -5.28 7.35
N GLY A 393 8.76 -4.14 6.69
CA GLY A 393 7.91 -2.99 7.02
C GLY A 393 6.42 -3.32 6.96
N TYR A 394 5.98 -4.01 5.90
CA TYR A 394 4.61 -4.48 5.76
C TYR A 394 4.20 -5.41 6.92
N TYR A 395 5.00 -6.43 7.23
CA TYR A 395 4.68 -7.34 8.35
C TYR A 395 4.70 -6.65 9.71
N MET A 396 5.55 -5.64 9.91
CA MET A 396 5.63 -4.88 11.16
C MET A 396 4.49 -3.86 11.33
N THR A 397 3.94 -3.34 10.23
CA THR A 397 2.92 -2.28 10.28
C THR A 397 1.50 -2.79 10.04
N VAL A 398 1.28 -3.59 9.00
CA VAL A 398 -0.04 -4.10 8.61
C VAL A 398 -0.39 -5.35 9.41
N CYS A 399 0.50 -6.34 9.45
CA CYS A 399 0.29 -7.57 10.21
C CYS A 399 0.64 -7.43 11.69
N GLU A 400 1.39 -6.40 12.08
CA GLU A 400 1.91 -6.13 13.44
C GLU A 400 2.70 -7.33 14.04
N ASN A 401 3.18 -8.21 13.21
CA ASN A 401 3.88 -9.44 13.64
C ASN A 401 4.83 -9.97 12.57
N LEU A 402 6.14 -9.72 12.71
CA LEU A 402 7.13 -10.23 11.77
C LEU A 402 7.28 -11.78 11.80
N LYS A 403 6.90 -12.44 12.91
CA LYS A 403 6.99 -13.91 12.99
C LYS A 403 6.14 -14.62 11.95
N LEU A 404 5.10 -13.96 11.43
CA LEU A 404 4.27 -14.52 10.37
C LEU A 404 5.06 -14.84 9.10
N ILE A 405 6.20 -14.17 8.89
CA ILE A 405 7.05 -14.43 7.73
C ILE A 405 7.75 -15.80 7.81
N GLU A 406 8.11 -16.25 9.01
CA GLU A 406 8.73 -17.59 9.21
C GLU A 406 7.79 -18.71 8.78
N GLU A 407 6.50 -18.56 9.10
CA GLU A 407 5.50 -19.60 8.89
C GLU A 407 4.82 -19.48 7.52
N TYR A 408 4.96 -18.35 6.83
CA TYR A 408 4.23 -18.05 5.59
C TYR A 408 4.35 -19.15 4.53
N LEU A 409 5.57 -19.64 4.25
CA LEU A 409 5.76 -20.72 3.27
C LEU A 409 5.17 -22.05 3.73
N LYS A 410 5.17 -22.32 5.03
CA LYS A 410 4.55 -23.50 5.62
C LYS A 410 3.03 -23.41 5.56
N ASP A 411 2.49 -22.25 5.90
CA ASP A 411 1.05 -21.97 5.81
C ASP A 411 0.56 -22.07 4.36
N LEU A 412 1.29 -21.48 3.42
CA LEU A 412 1.02 -21.60 1.99
C LEU A 412 0.95 -23.08 1.55
N GLU A 413 1.91 -23.91 1.98
CA GLU A 413 1.91 -25.34 1.64
C GLU A 413 0.73 -26.09 2.25
N SER A 414 0.25 -25.70 3.42
CA SER A 414 -0.86 -26.33 4.11
C SER A 414 -2.21 -26.11 3.42
N ILE A 415 -2.34 -25.06 2.58
CA ILE A 415 -3.60 -24.76 1.90
C ILE A 415 -3.98 -25.87 0.95
N SER A 416 -5.24 -26.29 1.04
CA SER A 416 -5.84 -27.34 0.23
C SER A 416 -6.93 -26.79 -0.70
N VAL A 417 -7.34 -27.58 -1.71
CA VAL A 417 -8.47 -27.23 -2.59
C VAL A 417 -9.77 -26.99 -1.82
N PRO A 418 -10.14 -27.80 -0.80
CA PRO A 418 -11.29 -27.49 0.04
C PRO A 418 -11.25 -26.12 0.70
N ASP A 419 -10.07 -25.67 1.19
CA ASP A 419 -9.90 -24.35 1.82
C ASP A 419 -10.21 -23.22 0.82
N LEU A 420 -9.73 -23.34 -0.43
CA LEU A 420 -10.01 -22.37 -1.49
C LEU A 420 -11.50 -22.33 -1.82
N ASN A 421 -12.14 -23.49 -1.95
CA ASN A 421 -13.57 -23.57 -2.26
C ASN A 421 -14.45 -23.00 -1.14
N GLU A 422 -14.07 -23.18 0.12
CA GLU A 422 -14.72 -22.55 1.27
C GLU A 422 -14.56 -21.03 1.23
N THR A 423 -13.34 -20.55 0.96
CA THR A 423 -13.03 -19.13 0.85
C THR A 423 -13.81 -18.45 -0.29
N ILE A 424 -13.91 -19.10 -1.45
CA ILE A 424 -14.72 -18.61 -2.58
C ILE A 424 -16.19 -18.44 -2.16
N LYS A 425 -16.77 -19.45 -1.54
CA LYS A 425 -18.18 -19.41 -1.08
C LYS A 425 -18.40 -18.33 -0.03
N LYS A 426 -17.42 -18.11 0.85
CA LYS A 426 -17.52 -17.15 1.96
C LYS A 426 -17.40 -15.71 1.50
N TYR A 427 -16.48 -15.42 0.57
CA TYR A 427 -16.09 -14.05 0.25
C TYR A 427 -16.48 -13.59 -1.16
N LEU A 428 -16.61 -14.48 -2.14
CA LEU A 428 -16.84 -14.11 -3.55
C LEU A 428 -18.30 -14.34 -4.02
N ASP A 429 -19.25 -14.12 -3.12
CA ASP A 429 -20.67 -14.16 -3.48
C ASP A 429 -21.07 -12.89 -4.21
N LEU A 430 -21.63 -13.03 -5.42
CA LEU A 430 -22.13 -11.91 -6.24
C LEU A 430 -23.16 -11.04 -5.50
N ASN A 431 -23.97 -11.64 -4.62
CA ASN A 431 -24.98 -10.89 -3.85
C ASN A 431 -24.35 -9.94 -2.82
N HIS A 432 -23.08 -10.13 -2.49
CA HIS A 432 -22.33 -9.32 -1.54
C HIS A 432 -21.22 -8.50 -2.22
N SER A 433 -21.39 -8.20 -3.52
CA SER A 433 -20.42 -7.46 -4.33
C SER A 433 -20.84 -6.04 -4.63
N VAL A 434 -19.85 -5.20 -4.91
CA VAL A 434 -20.05 -3.91 -5.59
C VAL A 434 -19.55 -4.04 -7.02
N LEU A 435 -20.39 -3.68 -7.99
CA LEU A 435 -20.02 -3.53 -9.38
C LEU A 435 -19.95 -2.04 -9.71
N SER A 436 -18.76 -1.54 -9.94
CA SER A 436 -18.52 -0.19 -10.45
C SER A 436 -18.33 -0.25 -11.97
N VAL A 437 -18.99 0.66 -12.70
CA VAL A 437 -18.97 0.71 -14.17
C VAL A 437 -18.68 2.14 -14.60
N LEU A 438 -17.74 2.33 -15.53
CA LEU A 438 -17.43 3.59 -16.17
C LEU A 438 -17.73 3.46 -17.66
N VAL A 439 -18.61 4.31 -18.17
CA VAL A 439 -19.03 4.31 -19.58
C VAL A 439 -18.79 5.66 -20.25
N PRO A 440 -18.73 5.72 -21.59
CA PRO A 440 -18.69 6.98 -22.32
C PRO A 440 -19.86 7.89 -21.96
N GLU A 441 -19.59 9.18 -21.87
CA GLU A 441 -20.66 10.19 -21.85
C GLU A 441 -21.48 10.11 -23.14
N LYS A 442 -22.80 10.21 -22.97
CA LYS A 442 -23.67 10.33 -24.16
C LYS A 442 -23.39 11.67 -24.81
N THR A 443 -22.76 11.67 -25.97
CA THR A 443 -22.74 12.85 -26.84
C THR A 443 -24.18 13.15 -27.19
N GLU A 444 -24.70 14.30 -26.77
CA GLU A 444 -25.96 14.82 -27.35
C GLU A 444 -25.76 14.94 -28.87
N ALA A 445 -26.55 14.22 -29.62
CA ALA A 445 -26.52 14.18 -31.07
C ALA A 445 -27.15 15.45 -31.66
#